data_d5fd00a33335b84b1aa09be48e2c24ae
#
_entry.id   d5fd00a33335b84b1aa09be48e2c24ae
#
_cell.length_a   1.000
_cell.length_b   1.000
_cell.length_c   1.000
_cell.angle_alpha   90.00
_cell.angle_beta   90.00
_cell.angle_gamma   90.00
#
_symmetry.space_group_name_H-M   'P 1'
#
loop_
_entity.id
_entity.type
_entity.pdbx_description
1 polymer ?
#
loop_
_entity_poly.entity_id
_entity_poly.type
_entity_poly.pdbx_seq_one_letter_code
_entity_poly.pdbx_strand_id
1 'polypeptide(L)'
;GGKKTAQATEQAAARTEAQSVAESQAAHTRATRVKQELPKTGRNRPKVVSSDRNNDALSGWSKDRPPGFLDPNVEEVLQVTDEMGHPRTPYFRDQGVPGQYFASHAERQMALNAEWPHIGVSKAMCADCQNWFRSLAQYQRRDWYVTDPNGTWIFRTDGSVVTSSGLQVPTGQPITGTH
;
A
#
# COMPACT_ATOMS: atom_id res chain seq x y z
N GLY A 1 21.01 -8.36 -28.22
CA GLY A 1 19.86 -8.61 -28.58
C GLY A 1 18.66 -8.86 -27.70
N GLY A 2 17.50 -9.00 -28.32
CA GLY A 2 16.24 -9.19 -27.64
C GLY A 2 16.13 -10.43 -26.77
N LYS A 3 16.84 -11.51 -27.12
CA LYS A 3 16.84 -12.75 -26.32
C LYS A 3 17.52 -12.57 -24.95
N LYS A 4 18.63 -11.84 -24.89
CA LYS A 4 19.31 -11.57 -23.61
C LYS A 4 18.47 -10.70 -22.70
N THR A 5 17.79 -9.72 -23.24
CA THR A 5 16.90 -8.83 -22.48
C THR A 5 15.71 -9.60 -21.93
N ALA A 6 15.06 -10.44 -22.76
CA ALA A 6 13.92 -11.26 -22.34
C ALA A 6 14.31 -12.26 -21.24
N GLN A 7 15.43 -12.97 -21.39
CA GLN A 7 15.91 -13.90 -20.38
C GLN A 7 16.30 -13.20 -19.08
N ALA A 8 16.98 -12.05 -19.16
CA ALA A 8 17.31 -11.27 -17.97
C ALA A 8 16.06 -10.79 -17.25
N THR A 9 15.02 -10.39 -17.97
CA THR A 9 13.74 -9.96 -17.40
C THR A 9 13.01 -11.14 -16.75
N GLU A 10 12.97 -12.31 -17.38
CA GLU A 10 12.38 -13.51 -16.82
C GLU A 10 13.11 -14.00 -15.57
N GLN A 11 14.43 -14.01 -15.59
CA GLN A 11 15.23 -14.37 -14.42
C GLN A 11 15.07 -13.37 -13.29
N ALA A 12 15.02 -12.08 -13.59
CA ALA A 12 14.73 -11.04 -12.62
C ALA A 12 13.33 -11.23 -12.04
N ALA A 13 12.30 -11.49 -12.89
CA ALA A 13 10.95 -11.75 -12.44
C ALA A 13 10.86 -13.02 -11.56
N ALA A 14 11.56 -14.09 -11.93
CA ALA A 14 11.58 -15.33 -11.16
C ALA A 14 12.21 -15.17 -9.77
N ARG A 15 13.19 -14.26 -9.62
CA ARG A 15 13.84 -13.99 -8.33
C ARG A 15 13.10 -12.97 -7.48
N THR A 16 12.18 -12.20 -8.07
CA THR A 16 11.63 -10.99 -7.46
C THR A 16 10.60 -11.25 -6.37
N GLU A 17 9.92 -12.39 -6.35
CA GLU A 17 8.91 -12.61 -5.30
C GLU A 17 9.53 -12.60 -3.91
N ALA A 18 10.56 -13.40 -3.66
CA ALA A 18 11.25 -13.42 -2.38
C ALA A 18 11.90 -12.08 -2.06
N GLN A 19 12.50 -11.41 -3.06
CA GLN A 19 13.10 -10.11 -2.90
C GLN A 19 12.04 -9.05 -2.60
N SER A 20 10.90 -9.07 -3.27
CA SER A 20 9.81 -8.11 -3.05
C SER A 20 9.18 -8.29 -1.67
N VAL A 21 9.04 -9.54 -1.21
CA VAL A 21 8.60 -9.81 0.17
C VAL A 21 9.59 -9.22 1.16
N ALA A 22 10.89 -9.47 0.97
CA ALA A 22 11.94 -8.94 1.84
C ALA A 22 11.96 -7.41 1.82
N GLU A 23 11.77 -6.80 0.65
CA GLU A 23 11.70 -5.34 0.51
C GLU A 23 10.49 -4.76 1.24
N SER A 24 9.32 -5.39 1.14
CA SER A 24 8.14 -4.91 1.86
C SER A 24 8.29 -5.07 3.37
N GLN A 25 8.96 -6.13 3.82
CA GLN A 25 9.27 -6.33 5.24
C GLN A 25 10.24 -5.27 5.76
N ALA A 26 11.27 -4.94 5.01
CA ALA A 26 12.20 -3.86 5.34
C ALA A 26 11.49 -2.50 5.37
N ALA A 27 10.59 -2.28 4.42
CA ALA A 27 9.76 -1.07 4.39
C ALA A 27 8.84 -0.99 5.62
N HIS A 28 8.27 -2.10 6.06
CA HIS A 28 7.47 -2.15 7.28
C HIS A 28 8.31 -1.82 8.51
N THR A 29 9.52 -2.36 8.61
CA THR A 29 10.45 -2.03 9.70
C THR A 29 10.70 -0.52 9.72
N ARG A 30 10.93 0.09 8.55
CA ARG A 30 11.09 1.55 8.45
C ARG A 30 9.84 2.30 8.90
N ALA A 31 8.67 1.92 8.40
CA ALA A 31 7.40 2.58 8.77
C ALA A 31 7.15 2.52 10.28
N THR A 32 7.43 1.38 10.90
CA THR A 32 7.29 1.20 12.35
C THR A 32 8.23 2.12 13.10
N ARG A 33 9.49 2.21 12.69
CA ARG A 33 10.48 3.10 13.31
C ARG A 33 10.06 4.56 13.16
N VAL A 34 9.68 4.98 11.96
CA VAL A 34 9.25 6.36 11.70
C VAL A 34 8.01 6.71 12.52
N LYS A 35 7.06 5.77 12.63
CA LYS A 35 5.89 5.96 13.51
C LYS A 35 6.28 6.17 14.96
N GLN A 36 7.24 5.40 15.46
CA GLN A 36 7.73 5.53 16.85
C GLN A 36 8.41 6.88 17.09
N GLU A 37 8.97 7.49 16.07
CA GLU A 37 9.63 8.80 16.16
C GLU A 37 8.65 9.97 16.11
N LEU A 38 7.38 9.74 15.77
CA LEU A 38 6.36 10.78 15.79
C LEU A 38 6.12 11.27 17.24
N PRO A 39 5.73 12.55 17.42
CA PRO A 39 5.39 13.07 18.74
C PRO A 39 4.34 12.19 19.43
N LYS A 40 4.53 11.96 20.73
CA LYS A 40 3.63 11.13 21.54
C LYS A 40 2.30 11.82 21.83
N THR A 41 2.22 13.12 21.59
CA THR A 41 1.03 13.94 21.81
C THR A 41 0.77 14.81 20.59
N GLY A 42 -0.44 15.35 20.49
CA GLY A 42 -0.81 16.23 19.40
C GLY A 42 -1.47 15.49 18.24
N ARG A 43 -1.74 16.22 17.17
CA ARG A 43 -2.55 15.78 16.05
C ARG A 43 -1.91 14.68 15.20
N ASN A 44 -0.58 14.56 15.23
CA ASN A 44 0.12 13.53 14.44
C ASN A 44 0.22 12.19 15.16
N ARG A 45 -0.11 12.15 16.47
CA ARG A 45 -0.07 10.92 17.27
C ARG A 45 -0.89 9.77 16.67
N PRO A 46 -2.15 9.99 16.23
CA PRO A 46 -2.95 8.89 15.68
C PRO A 46 -2.66 8.56 14.23
N LYS A 47 -1.74 9.29 13.60
CA LYS A 47 -1.46 9.12 12.18
C LYS A 47 -0.75 7.80 11.90
N VAL A 48 -1.02 7.26 10.72
CA VAL A 48 -0.39 6.05 10.19
C VAL A 48 0.75 6.46 9.28
N VAL A 49 1.84 5.68 9.33
CA VAL A 49 2.99 5.86 8.45
C VAL A 49 3.04 4.69 7.47
N SER A 50 3.25 4.98 6.20
CA SER A 50 3.61 3.97 5.21
C SER A 50 4.91 4.37 4.54
N SER A 51 5.78 3.39 4.33
CA SER A 51 7.12 3.64 3.81
C SER A 51 7.44 2.68 2.66
N ASP A 52 8.31 3.13 1.76
CA ASP A 52 9.15 2.25 0.96
C ASP A 52 10.57 2.28 1.55
N ARG A 53 11.58 1.94 0.78
CA ARG A 53 12.97 1.94 1.27
C ARG A 53 13.51 3.37 1.45
N ASN A 54 12.92 4.36 0.80
CA ASN A 54 13.51 5.69 0.68
C ASN A 54 12.61 6.82 1.14
N ASN A 55 11.30 6.60 1.21
CA ASN A 55 10.31 7.66 1.45
C ASN A 55 9.27 7.22 2.47
N ASP A 56 8.65 8.20 3.11
CA ASP A 56 7.63 8.01 4.13
C ASP A 56 6.41 8.86 3.81
N ALA A 57 5.23 8.26 3.86
CA ALA A 57 3.95 8.93 3.73
C ALA A 57 3.21 8.92 5.07
N LEU A 58 2.50 9.99 5.33
CA LEU A 58 1.68 10.14 6.53
C LEU A 58 0.21 10.16 6.11
N SER A 59 -0.66 9.53 6.90
CA SER A 59 -2.10 9.55 6.62
C SER A 59 -2.67 10.96 6.75
N GLY A 60 -3.79 11.21 6.05
CA GLY A 60 -4.45 12.50 6.03
C GLY A 60 -4.11 13.34 4.82
N TRP A 61 -4.71 14.52 4.72
CA TRP A 61 -4.57 15.41 3.56
C TRP A 61 -3.97 16.77 3.90
N SER A 62 -3.60 17.00 5.15
CA SER A 62 -2.96 18.26 5.55
C SER A 62 -1.55 18.36 5.00
N LYS A 63 -1.21 19.51 4.44
CA LYS A 63 0.15 19.82 4.02
C LYS A 63 1.07 20.17 5.19
N ASP A 64 0.51 20.47 6.35
CA ASP A 64 1.26 20.75 7.57
C ASP A 64 1.66 19.41 8.20
N ARG A 65 2.85 18.96 7.82
CA ARG A 65 3.42 17.67 8.23
C ARG A 65 4.78 17.86 8.86
N PRO A 66 5.20 16.92 9.73
CA PRO A 66 6.58 16.91 10.18
C PRO A 66 7.56 16.82 9.00
N PRO A 67 8.78 17.36 9.13
CA PRO A 67 9.78 17.25 8.08
C PRO A 67 10.08 15.80 7.70
N GLY A 68 10.37 15.58 6.43
CA GLY A 68 10.76 14.26 5.91
C GLY A 68 9.62 13.44 5.33
N PHE A 69 8.37 13.83 5.52
CA PHE A 69 7.24 13.15 4.90
C PHE A 69 6.94 13.72 3.52
N LEU A 70 6.47 12.84 2.65
CA LEU A 70 5.96 13.24 1.33
C LEU A 70 4.76 14.18 1.48
N ASP A 71 4.59 15.07 0.51
CA ASP A 71 3.36 15.84 0.42
C ASP A 71 2.16 14.91 0.17
N PRO A 72 0.96 15.27 0.68
CA PRO A 72 -0.22 14.45 0.43
C PRO A 72 -0.59 14.45 -1.04
N ASN A 73 -1.04 13.28 -1.53
CA ASN A 73 -1.47 13.07 -2.91
C ASN A 73 -2.88 12.46 -2.99
N VAL A 74 -3.75 12.88 -2.10
CA VAL A 74 -5.10 12.29 -1.94
C VAL A 74 -5.95 12.43 -3.21
N GLU A 75 -5.83 13.54 -3.92
CA GLU A 75 -6.54 13.73 -5.19
C GLU A 75 -6.13 12.70 -6.24
N GLU A 76 -4.84 12.40 -6.32
CA GLU A 76 -4.31 11.37 -7.22
C GLU A 76 -4.81 9.99 -6.83
N VAL A 77 -4.87 9.69 -5.54
CA VAL A 77 -5.44 8.43 -5.04
C VAL A 77 -6.91 8.31 -5.44
N LEU A 78 -7.69 9.37 -5.29
CA LEU A 78 -9.09 9.38 -5.71
C LEU A 78 -9.24 9.15 -7.21
N GLN A 79 -8.39 9.79 -8.01
CA GLN A 79 -8.40 9.61 -9.47
C GLN A 79 -8.12 8.16 -9.85
N VAL A 80 -7.09 7.54 -9.30
CA VAL A 80 -6.75 6.14 -9.58
C VAL A 80 -7.85 5.21 -9.07
N THR A 81 -8.43 5.50 -7.91
CA THR A 81 -9.57 4.75 -7.36
C THR A 81 -10.72 4.69 -8.38
N ASP A 82 -11.06 5.84 -8.96
CA ASP A 82 -12.12 5.92 -9.98
C ASP A 82 -11.73 5.18 -11.27
N GLU A 83 -10.49 5.35 -11.73
CA GLU A 83 -9.99 4.68 -12.93
C GLU A 83 -10.00 3.16 -12.80
N MET A 84 -9.71 2.65 -11.59
CA MET A 84 -9.77 1.20 -11.32
C MET A 84 -11.20 0.67 -11.21
N GLY A 85 -12.18 1.54 -11.11
CA GLY A 85 -13.56 1.14 -10.80
C GLY A 85 -13.75 0.67 -9.37
N HIS A 86 -12.81 0.99 -8.48
CA HIS A 86 -12.98 0.70 -7.04
C HIS A 86 -13.94 1.73 -6.44
N PRO A 87 -15.00 1.30 -5.73
CA PRO A 87 -15.96 2.26 -5.18
C PRO A 87 -15.31 3.20 -4.17
N ARG A 88 -15.67 4.47 -4.21
CA ARG A 88 -15.35 5.39 -3.15
C ARG A 88 -16.24 5.08 -1.96
N THR A 89 -15.65 4.64 -0.86
CA THR A 89 -16.41 4.37 0.37
C THR A 89 -16.59 5.66 1.15
N PRO A 90 -17.83 6.14 1.34
CA PRO A 90 -18.07 7.31 2.17
C PRO A 90 -17.73 7.03 3.62
N TYR A 91 -17.27 8.06 4.31
CA TYR A 91 -16.94 7.97 5.73
C TYR A 91 -17.27 9.29 6.43
N PHE A 92 -17.66 9.23 7.70
CA PHE A 92 -18.12 10.42 8.41
C PHE A 92 -17.03 11.50 8.54
N ARG A 93 -15.75 11.13 8.35
CA ARG A 93 -14.63 12.07 8.37
C ARG A 93 -14.34 12.72 7.03
N ASP A 94 -15.05 12.34 5.97
CA ASP A 94 -14.91 13.04 4.69
C ASP A 94 -15.29 14.51 4.89
N GLN A 95 -14.55 15.40 4.24
CA GLN A 95 -14.80 16.84 4.33
C GLN A 95 -15.26 17.38 2.97
N GLY A 96 -16.49 17.00 2.58
CA GLY A 96 -17.10 17.47 1.34
C GLY A 96 -16.65 16.74 0.08
N VAL A 97 -15.70 15.80 0.20
CA VAL A 97 -15.22 14.98 -0.92
C VAL A 97 -15.48 13.51 -0.59
N PRO A 98 -16.46 12.86 -1.24
CA PRO A 98 -16.76 11.46 -0.95
C PRO A 98 -15.54 10.57 -1.16
N GLY A 99 -15.26 9.68 -0.18
CA GLY A 99 -14.14 8.76 -0.24
C GLY A 99 -12.80 9.35 0.16
N GLN A 100 -12.74 10.62 0.53
CA GLN A 100 -11.49 11.30 0.88
C GLN A 100 -10.77 10.64 2.06
N TYR A 101 -11.49 10.23 3.08
CA TYR A 101 -10.90 9.63 4.26
C TYR A 101 -10.12 8.35 3.90
N PHE A 102 -10.74 7.41 3.22
CA PHE A 102 -10.06 6.18 2.82
C PHE A 102 -8.94 6.45 1.81
N ALA A 103 -9.13 7.40 0.90
CA ALA A 103 -8.09 7.80 -0.04
C ALA A 103 -6.88 8.42 0.65
N SER A 104 -7.06 8.96 1.86
CA SER A 104 -5.98 9.58 2.63
C SER A 104 -5.15 8.58 3.45
N HIS A 105 -5.48 7.30 3.42
CA HIS A 105 -4.70 6.29 4.12
C HIS A 105 -3.26 6.28 3.61
N ALA A 106 -2.31 6.14 4.53
CA ALA A 106 -0.88 6.31 4.24
C ALA A 106 -0.40 5.34 3.17
N GLU A 107 -0.83 4.07 3.21
CA GLU A 107 -0.43 3.05 2.26
C GLU A 107 -0.90 3.36 0.83
N ARG A 108 -2.06 3.98 0.65
CA ARG A 108 -2.53 4.38 -0.69
C ARG A 108 -1.70 5.53 -1.25
N GLN A 109 -1.38 6.50 -0.41
CA GLN A 109 -0.53 7.61 -0.81
C GLN A 109 0.88 7.13 -1.16
N MET A 110 1.42 6.22 -0.35
CA MET A 110 2.74 5.65 -0.63
C MET A 110 2.74 4.82 -1.91
N ALA A 111 1.69 4.04 -2.16
CA ALA A 111 1.62 3.20 -3.36
C ALA A 111 1.75 4.01 -4.65
N LEU A 112 1.14 5.19 -4.71
CA LEU A 112 1.23 6.03 -5.91
C LEU A 112 2.57 6.75 -6.04
N ASN A 113 3.32 6.88 -4.94
CA ASN A 113 4.66 7.47 -4.97
C ASN A 113 5.76 6.43 -5.19
N ALA A 114 5.55 5.19 -4.78
CA ALA A 114 6.57 4.15 -4.81
C ALA A 114 6.93 3.76 -6.25
N GLU A 115 8.21 3.72 -6.54
CA GLU A 115 8.71 3.23 -7.83
C GLU A 115 8.48 1.72 -7.98
N TRP A 116 8.66 0.98 -6.89
CA TRP A 116 8.53 -0.48 -6.87
C TRP A 116 7.30 -0.89 -6.07
N PRO A 117 6.66 -2.04 -6.40
CA PRO A 117 5.39 -2.44 -5.79
C PRO A 117 5.56 -3.15 -4.44
N HIS A 118 6.40 -2.62 -3.58
CA HIS A 118 6.60 -3.16 -2.23
C HIS A 118 6.72 -2.04 -1.22
N ILE A 119 5.81 -2.05 -0.26
CA ILE A 119 5.71 -1.03 0.79
C ILE A 119 5.42 -1.68 2.14
N GLY A 120 5.61 -0.91 3.19
CA GLY A 120 5.21 -1.28 4.54
C GLY A 120 4.28 -0.25 5.13
N VAL A 121 3.50 -0.64 6.11
CA VAL A 121 2.59 0.26 6.82
C VAL A 121 2.58 -0.05 8.31
N SER A 122 2.52 1.00 9.13
CA SER A 122 2.66 0.88 10.58
C SER A 122 1.41 0.37 11.29
N LYS A 123 0.28 0.27 10.60
CA LYS A 123 -0.99 -0.19 11.13
C LYS A 123 -1.59 -1.25 10.20
N ALA A 124 -2.34 -2.20 10.76
CA ALA A 124 -3.03 -3.20 9.98
C ALA A 124 -3.94 -2.56 8.93
N MET A 125 -3.85 -3.05 7.70
CA MET A 125 -4.69 -2.53 6.61
C MET A 125 -6.17 -2.78 6.90
N CYS A 126 -6.99 -1.75 6.71
CA CYS A 126 -8.45 -1.91 6.76
C CYS A 126 -8.94 -2.70 5.55
N ALA A 127 -10.18 -3.20 5.64
CA ALA A 127 -10.76 -4.02 4.58
C ALA A 127 -10.82 -3.27 3.25
N ASP A 128 -11.12 -1.98 3.26
CA ASP A 128 -11.17 -1.17 2.05
C ASP A 128 -9.81 -1.04 1.38
N CYS A 129 -8.73 -0.88 2.17
CA CYS A 129 -7.36 -0.86 1.63
C CYS A 129 -6.95 -2.22 1.07
N GLN A 130 -7.32 -3.32 1.72
CA GLN A 130 -7.06 -4.67 1.21
C GLN A 130 -7.66 -4.84 -0.19
N ASN A 131 -8.91 -4.45 -0.37
CA ASN A 131 -9.58 -4.51 -1.67
C ASN A 131 -9.01 -3.49 -2.66
N TRP A 132 -8.60 -2.32 -2.20
CA TRP A 132 -7.98 -1.30 -3.03
C TRP A 132 -6.66 -1.80 -3.66
N PHE A 133 -5.80 -2.44 -2.86
CA PHE A 133 -4.54 -3.00 -3.37
C PHE A 133 -4.78 -4.17 -4.33
N ARG A 134 -5.82 -4.98 -4.08
CA ARG A 134 -6.23 -6.02 -5.02
C ARG A 134 -6.57 -5.42 -6.39
N SER A 135 -7.37 -4.38 -6.39
CA SER A 135 -7.73 -3.65 -7.61
C SER A 135 -6.52 -3.01 -8.27
N LEU A 136 -5.62 -2.42 -7.48
CA LEU A 136 -4.41 -1.78 -7.99
C LEU A 136 -3.50 -2.78 -8.71
N ALA A 137 -3.30 -3.97 -8.14
CA ALA A 137 -2.49 -5.01 -8.76
C ALA A 137 -3.06 -5.43 -10.12
N GLN A 138 -4.37 -5.60 -10.21
CA GLN A 138 -5.05 -5.93 -11.46
C GLN A 138 -4.96 -4.78 -12.47
N TYR A 139 -5.17 -3.55 -12.02
CA TYR A 139 -5.14 -2.35 -12.87
C TYR A 139 -3.73 -2.09 -13.44
N GLN A 140 -2.72 -2.16 -12.58
CA GLN A 140 -1.32 -1.91 -12.98
C GLN A 140 -0.67 -3.12 -13.63
N ARG A 141 -1.28 -4.30 -13.55
CA ARG A 141 -0.75 -5.56 -14.06
C ARG A 141 0.60 -5.90 -13.46
N ARG A 142 0.74 -5.65 -12.17
CA ARG A 142 1.90 -6.07 -11.39
C ARG A 142 1.48 -6.47 -9.99
N ASP A 143 2.17 -7.46 -9.41
CA ASP A 143 1.91 -7.90 -8.05
C ASP A 143 2.30 -6.80 -7.08
N TRP A 144 1.50 -6.64 -6.01
CA TRP A 144 1.79 -5.72 -4.93
C TRP A 144 2.13 -6.48 -3.65
N TYR A 145 3.12 -6.00 -2.95
CA TYR A 145 3.62 -6.57 -1.69
C TYR A 145 3.49 -5.52 -0.61
N VAL A 146 2.62 -5.78 0.36
CA VAL A 146 2.37 -4.86 1.46
C VAL A 146 2.57 -5.60 2.77
N THR A 147 3.49 -5.14 3.59
CA THR A 147 3.70 -5.69 4.94
C THR A 147 3.14 -4.74 5.97
N ASP A 148 2.21 -5.24 6.77
CA ASP A 148 1.63 -4.55 7.91
C ASP A 148 1.97 -5.35 9.20
N PRO A 149 1.50 -4.92 10.39
CA PRO A 149 1.80 -5.65 11.63
C PRO A 149 1.34 -7.11 11.65
N ASN A 150 0.39 -7.48 10.79
CA ASN A 150 -0.13 -8.85 10.70
C ASN A 150 0.68 -9.74 9.75
N GLY A 151 1.58 -9.17 8.96
CA GLY A 151 2.42 -9.90 8.03
C GLY A 151 2.38 -9.34 6.62
N THR A 152 2.89 -10.13 5.69
CA THR A 152 3.00 -9.72 4.29
C THR A 152 1.80 -10.17 3.47
N TRP A 153 1.21 -9.23 2.77
CA TRP A 153 0.16 -9.45 1.78
C TRP A 153 0.77 -9.45 0.39
N ILE A 154 0.37 -10.42 -0.44
CA ILE A 154 0.70 -10.44 -1.87
C ILE A 154 -0.60 -10.35 -2.65
N PHE A 155 -0.76 -9.25 -3.36
CA PHE A 155 -1.90 -9.00 -4.25
C PHE A 155 -1.44 -9.27 -5.68
N ARG A 156 -1.98 -10.32 -6.30
CA ARG A 156 -1.50 -10.76 -7.60
C ARG A 156 -2.28 -10.11 -8.73
N THR A 157 -1.67 -10.09 -9.89
CA THR A 157 -2.24 -9.48 -11.10
C THR A 157 -3.54 -10.15 -11.55
N ASP A 158 -3.75 -11.41 -11.18
CA ASP A 158 -4.99 -12.14 -11.48
C ASP A 158 -6.10 -11.89 -10.46
N GLY A 159 -5.86 -11.09 -9.45
CA GLY A 159 -6.81 -10.79 -8.38
C GLY A 159 -6.81 -11.79 -7.23
N SER A 160 -5.96 -12.81 -7.27
CA SER A 160 -5.76 -13.67 -6.11
C SER A 160 -4.94 -12.95 -5.05
N VAL A 161 -5.11 -13.33 -3.78
CA VAL A 161 -4.42 -12.73 -2.64
C VAL A 161 -3.90 -13.83 -1.73
N VAL A 162 -2.64 -13.73 -1.34
CA VAL A 162 -2.06 -14.64 -0.36
C VAL A 162 -1.38 -13.84 0.74
N THR A 163 -1.31 -14.42 1.93
CA THR A 163 -0.63 -13.79 3.06
C THR A 163 0.36 -14.73 3.70
N SER A 164 1.35 -14.17 4.38
CA SER A 164 2.35 -14.95 5.12
C SER A 164 1.75 -15.77 6.28
N SER A 165 0.54 -15.41 6.73
CA SER A 165 -0.17 -16.17 7.77
C SER A 165 -0.99 -17.34 7.21
N GLY A 166 -1.01 -17.55 5.90
CA GLY A 166 -1.64 -18.69 5.25
C GLY A 166 -3.01 -18.43 4.62
N LEU A 167 -3.52 -17.19 4.66
CA LEU A 167 -4.74 -16.83 3.95
C LEU A 167 -4.52 -16.96 2.45
N GLN A 168 -5.44 -17.62 1.75
CA GLN A 168 -5.43 -17.73 0.30
C GLN A 168 -6.81 -17.34 -0.23
N VAL A 169 -6.87 -16.31 -1.05
CA VAL A 169 -8.11 -15.81 -1.64
C VAL A 169 -8.03 -15.94 -3.14
N PRO A 170 -8.80 -16.87 -3.74
CA PRO A 170 -8.81 -17.03 -5.20
C PRO A 170 -9.35 -15.78 -5.91
N THR A 171 -9.01 -15.66 -7.18
CA THR A 171 -9.56 -14.63 -8.07
C THR A 171 -11.09 -14.60 -7.98
N GLY A 172 -11.65 -13.40 -7.85
CA GLY A 172 -13.10 -13.19 -7.82
C GLY A 172 -13.78 -13.52 -6.50
N GLN A 173 -13.07 -14.07 -5.52
CA GLN A 173 -13.62 -14.33 -4.20
C GLN A 173 -13.41 -13.13 -3.27
N PRO A 174 -14.37 -12.82 -2.37
CA PRO A 174 -14.18 -11.74 -1.40
C PRO A 174 -13.01 -12.02 -0.46
N ILE A 175 -12.30 -10.97 -0.07
CA ILE A 175 -11.33 -11.08 1.01
C ILE A 175 -12.13 -11.13 2.31
N THR A 176 -12.15 -12.30 2.94
CA THR A 176 -12.84 -12.53 4.21
C THR A 176 -11.86 -13.07 5.23
N GLY A 177 -12.12 -12.80 6.47
CA GLY A 177 -11.28 -13.26 7.56
C GLY A 177 -10.25 -12.23 7.96
N THR A 178 -9.68 -12.48 9.09
CA THR A 178 -8.62 -11.68 9.68
C THR A 178 -7.34 -12.48 9.73
N HIS A 179 -6.25 -11.79 9.70
CA HIS A 179 -4.97 -12.41 9.99
C HIS A 179 -4.86 -12.71 11.45
#